data_59ea4b33395d52a1e9ccb7189689598f
#
_entry.id   59ea4b33395d52a1e9ccb7189689598f
#
_cell.length_a   1.000
_cell.length_b   1.000
_cell.length_c   1.000
_cell.angle_alpha   90.00
_cell.angle_beta   90.00
_cell.angle_gamma   90.00
#
_symmetry.space_group_name_H-M   'P 1'
#
loop_
_entity.id
_entity.type
_entity.pdbx_description
1 polymer ?
#
loop_
_entity_poly.entity_id
_entity_poly.type
_entity_poly.pdbx_seq_one_letter_code
_entity_poly.pdbx_strand_id
1 'polypeptide(L)'
;MVSRLLASDPVSNVFVASRVDAGVLNPMVPGTIYGWPSDHPTALLHIGANLVPLAENLDSIPAFVEAAGRRRTCQSIVGPSWLALPLWEALGKQWGRAYSQIREVRHRQPLMATAGPVEVAADRRVQRITMSDFNSYFAASVAMYTEEVGADPGTGPQSSYRNYCRWLVTEGRAFGIIVGGRVIFKADIGAASGGVAQIQGVWLEPGLRGQGASIPAMAAVTEYVLAEYRVACLYVNDFNVRAVRSYLRVGFEQVGQLATVLY
;
A
#
# COMPACT_ATOMS: atom_id res chain seq x y z
N MET A 1 -18.81 6.14 14.21
CA MET A 1 -18.40 7.37 13.49
C MET A 1 -17.19 7.12 12.62
N VAL A 2 -16.05 6.65 13.14
CA VAL A 2 -14.85 6.27 12.36
C VAL A 2 -15.21 5.35 11.19
N SER A 3 -15.97 4.29 11.43
CA SER A 3 -16.38 3.34 10.38
C SER A 3 -17.16 3.98 9.23
N ARG A 4 -17.95 5.04 9.50
CA ARG A 4 -18.69 5.76 8.45
C ARG A 4 -17.73 6.56 7.55
N LEU A 5 -16.73 7.23 8.13
CA LEU A 5 -15.72 7.97 7.37
C LEU A 5 -14.86 7.01 6.52
N LEU A 6 -14.52 5.84 7.07
CA LEU A 6 -13.78 4.83 6.31
C LEU A 6 -14.61 4.26 5.15
N ALA A 7 -15.93 4.15 5.32
CA ALA A 7 -16.84 3.63 4.31
C ALA A 7 -17.21 4.65 3.21
N SER A 8 -16.91 5.95 3.36
CA SER A 8 -17.23 6.98 2.35
C SER A 8 -16.43 6.80 1.04
N ASP A 9 -15.17 6.34 1.16
CA ASP A 9 -14.33 5.94 0.03
C ASP A 9 -13.54 4.67 0.43
N PRO A 10 -14.15 3.48 0.29
CA PRO A 10 -13.54 2.25 0.76
C PRO A 10 -12.22 1.91 0.08
N VAL A 11 -12.02 2.36 -1.15
CA VAL A 11 -10.80 2.08 -1.94
C VAL A 11 -9.65 2.94 -1.44
N SER A 12 -9.82 4.25 -1.36
CA SER A 12 -8.78 5.16 -0.87
C SER A 12 -8.45 4.91 0.61
N ASN A 13 -9.45 4.50 1.40
CA ASN A 13 -9.35 4.36 2.85
C ASN A 13 -8.96 2.95 3.32
N VAL A 14 -8.80 1.97 2.41
CA VAL A 14 -8.59 0.56 2.76
C VAL A 14 -7.42 0.34 3.71
N PHE A 15 -6.33 1.09 3.55
CA PHE A 15 -5.18 0.99 4.45
C PHE A 15 -5.54 1.35 5.88
N VAL A 16 -6.16 2.52 6.10
CA VAL A 16 -6.54 2.98 7.45
C VAL A 16 -7.63 2.09 8.03
N ALA A 17 -8.61 1.68 7.21
CA ALA A 17 -9.64 0.73 7.62
C ALA A 17 -9.02 -0.59 8.11
N SER A 18 -8.04 -1.14 7.39
CA SER A 18 -7.35 -2.36 7.81
C SER A 18 -6.57 -2.19 9.13
N ARG A 19 -6.09 -0.98 9.46
CA ARG A 19 -5.45 -0.69 10.75
C ARG A 19 -6.48 -0.65 11.88
N VAL A 20 -7.66 -0.11 11.60
CA VAL A 20 -8.79 -0.10 12.56
C VAL A 20 -9.24 -1.54 12.83
N ASP A 21 -9.41 -2.36 11.80
CA ASP A 21 -9.74 -3.78 11.95
C ASP A 21 -8.67 -4.57 12.73
N ALA A 22 -7.40 -4.21 12.55
CA ALA A 22 -6.29 -4.76 13.32
C ALA A 22 -6.17 -4.21 14.75
N GLY A 23 -7.12 -3.37 15.17
CA GLY A 23 -7.24 -2.91 16.55
C GLY A 23 -6.42 -1.65 16.89
N VAL A 24 -6.01 -0.84 15.91
CA VAL A 24 -5.21 0.39 16.16
C VAL A 24 -5.90 1.41 17.07
N LEU A 25 -7.21 1.27 17.31
CA LEU A 25 -7.93 2.08 18.30
C LEU A 25 -7.62 1.64 19.74
N ASN A 26 -7.02 0.48 19.96
CA ASN A 26 -6.51 0.05 21.25
C ASN A 26 -5.10 0.64 21.46
N PRO A 27 -4.85 1.38 22.56
CA PRO A 27 -3.54 1.97 22.85
C PRO A 27 -2.37 0.99 22.94
N MET A 28 -2.64 -0.31 23.09
CA MET A 28 -1.62 -1.36 23.12
C MET A 28 -1.15 -1.79 21.72
N VAL A 29 -1.87 -1.40 20.67
CA VAL A 29 -1.51 -1.69 19.27
C VAL A 29 -0.71 -0.52 18.70
N PRO A 30 0.43 -0.75 18.02
CA PRO A 30 1.23 0.32 17.44
C PRO A 30 0.46 1.17 16.43
N GLY A 31 0.59 2.49 16.57
CA GLY A 31 -0.09 3.49 15.76
C GLY A 31 -1.21 4.19 16.52
N THR A 32 -1.75 5.24 15.92
CA THR A 32 -2.84 6.04 16.50
C THR A 32 -3.75 6.54 15.39
N ILE A 33 -5.03 6.62 15.65
CA ILE A 33 -5.99 7.35 14.82
C ILE A 33 -6.38 8.63 15.57
N TYR A 34 -6.04 9.76 14.98
CA TYR A 34 -6.49 11.07 15.44
C TYR A 34 -7.73 11.49 14.66
N GLY A 35 -8.79 11.89 15.35
CA GLY A 35 -10.04 12.37 14.74
C GLY A 35 -10.20 13.88 14.93
N TRP A 36 -10.69 14.57 13.91
CA TRP A 36 -10.99 16.00 13.95
C TRP A 36 -12.35 16.30 13.29
N PRO A 37 -13.19 17.15 13.91
CA PRO A 37 -13.15 17.60 15.32
C PRO A 37 -13.21 16.42 16.29
N SER A 38 -12.76 16.62 17.55
CA SER A 38 -12.59 15.51 18.51
C SER A 38 -13.89 14.84 18.93
N ASP A 39 -14.97 15.60 19.01
CA ASP A 39 -16.30 15.15 19.44
C ASP A 39 -17.09 14.48 18.31
N HIS A 40 -16.99 15.02 17.08
CA HIS A 40 -17.67 14.49 15.89
C HIS A 40 -16.72 14.46 14.69
N PRO A 41 -15.77 13.52 14.62
CA PRO A 41 -14.77 13.50 13.57
C PRO A 41 -15.36 13.43 12.16
N THR A 42 -14.97 14.39 11.32
CA THR A 42 -15.22 14.44 9.88
C THR A 42 -13.92 14.20 9.09
N ALA A 43 -12.80 14.14 9.80
CA ALA A 43 -11.49 13.84 9.23
C ALA A 43 -10.68 12.95 10.18
N LEU A 44 -9.81 12.11 9.65
CA LEU A 44 -8.96 11.20 10.41
C LEU A 44 -7.51 11.31 9.94
N LEU A 45 -6.58 11.17 10.89
CA LEU A 45 -5.16 11.02 10.61
C LEU A 45 -4.65 9.74 11.26
N HIS A 46 -4.21 8.78 10.46
CA HIS A 46 -3.45 7.66 10.96
C HIS A 46 -1.99 8.09 11.19
N ILE A 47 -1.49 7.88 12.39
CA ILE A 47 -0.11 8.21 12.80
C ILE A 47 0.60 6.91 13.15
N GLY A 48 1.55 6.51 12.30
CA GLY A 48 2.33 5.28 12.46
C GLY A 48 3.60 5.34 11.62
N ALA A 49 4.06 4.21 11.11
CA ALA A 49 5.15 4.18 10.14
C ALA A 49 4.82 4.99 8.88
N ASN A 50 3.55 5.03 8.52
CA ASN A 50 3.00 5.94 7.52
C ASN A 50 2.07 6.93 8.20
N LEU A 51 2.15 8.21 7.82
CA LEU A 51 1.16 9.23 8.14
C LEU A 51 0.12 9.24 7.02
N VAL A 52 -1.14 8.95 7.33
CA VAL A 52 -2.20 8.80 6.31
C VAL A 52 -3.40 9.67 6.67
N PRO A 53 -3.59 10.81 5.97
CA PRO A 53 -4.75 11.67 6.19
C PRO A 53 -5.98 11.18 5.41
N LEU A 54 -7.15 11.34 6.02
CA LEU A 54 -8.48 11.17 5.44
C LEU A 54 -9.34 12.38 5.78
N ALA A 55 -9.87 13.06 4.79
CA ALA A 55 -10.77 14.19 4.97
C ALA A 55 -11.53 14.46 3.66
N GLU A 56 -12.61 15.22 3.74
CA GLU A 56 -13.37 15.69 2.58
C GLU A 56 -12.90 17.05 2.06
N ASN A 57 -12.12 17.78 2.88
CA ASN A 57 -11.57 19.10 2.55
C ASN A 57 -10.24 19.34 3.29
N LEU A 58 -9.67 20.52 3.16
CA LEU A 58 -8.39 20.88 3.76
C LEU A 58 -8.49 21.48 5.18
N ASP A 59 -9.67 21.65 5.73
CA ASP A 59 -9.90 22.35 7.00
C ASP A 59 -9.24 21.65 8.20
N SER A 60 -9.04 20.32 8.08
CA SER A 60 -8.39 19.51 9.11
C SER A 60 -6.86 19.63 9.14
N ILE A 61 -6.22 20.22 8.11
CA ILE A 61 -4.76 20.27 8.01
C ILE A 61 -4.10 20.91 9.23
N PRO A 62 -4.55 22.07 9.77
CA PRO A 62 -3.92 22.65 10.95
C PRO A 62 -3.94 21.69 12.15
N ALA A 63 -5.06 21.00 12.38
CA ALA A 63 -5.20 20.03 13.46
C ALA A 63 -4.32 18.78 13.23
N PHE A 64 -4.18 18.32 11.98
CA PHE A 64 -3.31 17.22 11.63
C PHE A 64 -1.83 17.55 11.82
N VAL A 65 -1.43 18.79 11.53
CA VAL A 65 -0.06 19.27 11.77
C VAL A 65 0.27 19.22 13.26
N GLU A 66 -0.63 19.69 14.11
CA GLU A 66 -0.44 19.64 15.57
C GLU A 66 -0.43 18.20 16.10
N ALA A 67 -1.33 17.35 15.62
CA ALA A 67 -1.39 15.94 16.00
C ALA A 67 -0.16 15.15 15.60
N ALA A 68 0.41 15.42 14.42
CA ALA A 68 1.65 14.81 13.95
C ALA A 68 2.87 15.24 14.77
N GLY A 69 2.85 16.49 15.29
CA GLY A 69 3.84 17.03 16.21
C GLY A 69 5.20 17.31 15.58
N ARG A 70 6.05 17.99 16.34
CA ARG A 70 7.38 18.43 15.90
C ARG A 70 8.35 17.28 15.60
N ARG A 71 8.22 16.16 16.33
CA ARG A 71 9.10 15.00 16.15
C ARG A 71 8.47 14.04 15.15
N ARG A 72 9.01 14.01 13.94
CA ARG A 72 8.59 13.04 12.95
C ARG A 72 8.92 11.61 13.37
N THR A 73 7.90 10.76 13.40
CA THR A 73 8.03 9.32 13.67
C THR A 73 7.74 8.47 12.44
N CYS A 74 7.05 9.05 11.43
CA CYS A 74 6.72 8.35 10.19
C CYS A 74 7.90 8.29 9.21
N GLN A 75 7.89 7.26 8.38
CA GLN A 75 8.82 7.08 7.26
C GLN A 75 8.26 7.63 5.94
N SER A 76 6.94 7.84 5.89
CA SER A 76 6.27 8.43 4.74
C SER A 76 4.99 9.15 5.14
N ILE A 77 4.55 10.07 4.26
CA ILE A 77 3.17 10.55 4.20
C ILE A 77 2.58 9.96 2.93
N VAL A 78 1.40 9.33 3.01
CA VAL A 78 0.73 8.74 1.85
C VAL A 78 -0.79 8.96 1.95
N GLY A 79 -1.42 9.30 0.83
CA GLY A 79 -2.86 9.52 0.79
C GLY A 79 -3.31 10.20 -0.50
N PRO A 80 -4.58 10.60 -0.62
CA PRO A 80 -5.06 11.38 -1.75
C PRO A 80 -4.14 12.58 -2.00
N SER A 81 -3.68 12.76 -3.24
CA SER A 81 -2.65 13.76 -3.58
C SER A 81 -3.06 15.18 -3.18
N TRP A 82 -4.36 15.50 -3.33
CA TRP A 82 -4.94 16.79 -2.97
C TRP A 82 -4.91 17.08 -1.45
N LEU A 83 -4.73 16.06 -0.61
CA LEU A 83 -4.68 16.19 0.85
C LEU A 83 -3.28 15.91 1.42
N ALA A 84 -2.59 14.88 0.91
CA ALA A 84 -1.27 14.48 1.42
C ALA A 84 -0.18 15.53 1.12
N LEU A 85 -0.20 16.14 -0.08
CA LEU A 85 0.78 17.17 -0.44
C LEU A 85 0.60 18.46 0.37
N PRO A 86 -0.61 19.04 0.49
CA PRO A 86 -0.82 20.21 1.37
C PRO A 86 -0.49 19.93 2.84
N LEU A 87 -0.80 18.73 3.34
CA LEU A 87 -0.41 18.36 4.71
C LEU A 87 1.12 18.33 4.87
N TRP A 88 1.84 17.74 3.91
CA TRP A 88 3.31 17.75 3.94
C TRP A 88 3.89 19.18 3.91
N GLU A 89 3.39 20.04 3.05
CA GLU A 89 3.82 21.45 2.97
C GLU A 89 3.58 22.19 4.29
N ALA A 90 2.39 21.99 4.89
CA ALA A 90 2.03 22.59 6.18
C ALA A 90 2.93 22.07 7.31
N LEU A 91 3.22 20.77 7.35
CA LEU A 91 4.16 20.16 8.30
C LEU A 91 5.58 20.74 8.15
N GLY A 92 6.06 20.88 6.92
CA GLY A 92 7.36 21.48 6.63
C GLY A 92 7.43 22.94 7.05
N LYS A 93 6.36 23.72 6.82
CA LYS A 93 6.26 25.11 7.24
C LYS A 93 6.24 25.27 8.76
N GLN A 94 5.49 24.43 9.47
CA GLN A 94 5.33 24.52 10.93
C GLN A 94 6.53 23.94 11.69
N TRP A 95 7.02 22.77 11.29
CA TRP A 95 8.01 21.98 12.05
C TRP A 95 9.39 21.95 11.37
N GLY A 96 9.52 22.58 10.20
CA GLY A 96 10.79 22.80 9.53
C GLY A 96 11.48 21.49 9.11
N ARG A 97 12.75 21.39 9.43
CA ARG A 97 13.65 20.35 8.93
C ARG A 97 13.16 18.91 9.15
N ALA A 98 12.40 18.67 10.20
CA ALA A 98 11.87 17.33 10.49
C ALA A 98 11.00 16.77 9.34
N TYR A 99 10.28 17.65 8.63
CA TYR A 99 9.37 17.28 7.54
C TYR A 99 9.78 17.81 6.17
N SER A 100 10.71 18.77 6.08
CA SER A 100 11.20 19.28 4.82
C SER A 100 12.41 18.52 4.28
N GLN A 101 13.13 17.79 5.12
CA GLN A 101 14.22 16.92 4.67
C GLN A 101 13.65 15.59 4.22
N ILE A 102 13.44 15.47 2.92
CA ILE A 102 12.84 14.32 2.26
C ILE A 102 13.86 13.58 1.39
N ARG A 103 13.57 12.32 1.10
CA ARG A 103 14.29 11.53 0.11
C ARG A 103 13.66 11.66 -1.27
N GLU A 104 12.33 11.55 -1.37
CA GLU A 104 11.60 11.56 -2.65
C GLU A 104 10.17 12.03 -2.45
N VAL A 105 9.60 12.72 -3.45
CA VAL A 105 8.16 12.98 -3.53
C VAL A 105 7.61 12.33 -4.81
N ARG A 106 6.64 11.47 -4.63
CA ARG A 106 5.85 10.85 -5.70
C ARG A 106 4.52 11.58 -5.79
N HIS A 107 4.50 12.62 -6.62
CA HIS A 107 3.36 13.54 -6.71
C HIS A 107 2.10 12.88 -7.26
N ARG A 108 2.26 11.91 -8.17
CA ARG A 108 1.16 11.27 -8.89
C ARG A 108 1.32 9.77 -8.89
N GLN A 109 0.42 9.12 -8.16
CA GLN A 109 0.31 7.68 -8.12
C GLN A 109 -1.16 7.32 -8.42
N PRO A 110 -1.50 6.94 -9.68
CA PRO A 110 -2.83 6.43 -9.98
C PRO A 110 -3.28 5.38 -8.97
N LEU A 111 -4.40 5.63 -8.30
CA LEU A 111 -5.13 4.64 -7.53
C LEU A 111 -6.06 3.93 -8.50
N MET A 112 -5.89 2.62 -8.64
CA MET A 112 -6.61 1.83 -9.61
C MET A 112 -7.41 0.73 -8.89
N ALA A 113 -8.59 0.42 -9.40
CA ALA A 113 -9.46 -0.62 -8.83
C ALA A 113 -10.17 -1.41 -9.92
N THR A 114 -10.58 -2.63 -9.57
CA THR A 114 -11.50 -3.46 -10.36
C THR A 114 -12.42 -4.26 -9.44
N ALA A 115 -13.66 -4.46 -9.88
CA ALA A 115 -14.65 -5.30 -9.23
C ALA A 115 -15.30 -6.29 -10.21
N GLY A 116 -14.91 -6.20 -11.48
CA GLY A 116 -15.43 -7.01 -12.56
C GLY A 116 -14.65 -8.30 -12.80
N PRO A 117 -15.15 -9.17 -13.66
CA PRO A 117 -14.45 -10.35 -14.09
C PRO A 117 -13.15 -9.96 -14.80
N VAL A 118 -12.11 -10.77 -14.60
CA VAL A 118 -10.83 -10.62 -15.29
C VAL A 118 -10.96 -11.28 -16.67
N GLU A 119 -10.86 -10.49 -17.74
CA GLU A 119 -11.03 -10.99 -19.12
C GLU A 119 -9.74 -11.62 -19.68
N VAL A 120 -8.60 -11.30 -19.08
CA VAL A 120 -7.29 -11.85 -19.50
C VAL A 120 -7.10 -13.24 -18.90
N ALA A 121 -6.64 -14.19 -19.72
CA ALA A 121 -6.32 -15.53 -19.26
C ALA A 121 -5.27 -15.50 -18.12
N ALA A 122 -5.63 -16.04 -16.98
CA ALA A 122 -4.77 -16.10 -15.80
C ALA A 122 -3.63 -17.11 -15.95
N ASP A 123 -2.45 -16.77 -15.47
CA ASP A 123 -1.33 -17.71 -15.38
C ASP A 123 -1.57 -18.69 -14.21
N ARG A 124 -1.88 -19.94 -14.56
CA ARG A 124 -2.22 -21.00 -13.59
C ARG A 124 -1.04 -21.44 -12.72
N ARG A 125 0.17 -20.96 -12.96
CA ARG A 125 1.35 -21.19 -12.10
C ARG A 125 1.36 -20.28 -10.87
N VAL A 126 0.57 -19.21 -10.86
CA VAL A 126 0.42 -18.35 -9.68
C VAL A 126 -0.26 -19.17 -8.57
N GLN A 127 0.37 -19.18 -7.42
CA GLN A 127 -0.12 -19.87 -6.23
C GLN A 127 0.15 -19.02 -4.97
N ARG A 128 -0.50 -19.35 -3.88
CA ARG A 128 -0.14 -18.81 -2.57
C ARG A 128 1.24 -19.31 -2.17
N ILE A 129 2.07 -18.38 -1.72
CA ILE A 129 3.39 -18.70 -1.17
C ILE A 129 3.20 -19.36 0.20
N THR A 130 3.95 -20.41 0.44
CA THR A 130 3.97 -21.14 1.72
C THR A 130 5.28 -20.90 2.47
N MET A 131 5.35 -21.32 3.72
CA MET A 131 6.58 -21.18 4.52
C MET A 131 7.74 -22.00 3.98
N SER A 132 7.49 -23.08 3.19
CA SER A 132 8.55 -23.81 2.47
C SER A 132 9.26 -22.96 1.42
N ASP A 133 8.55 -21.98 0.85
CA ASP A 133 9.05 -21.08 -0.20
C ASP A 133 9.57 -19.75 0.35
N PHE A 134 9.44 -19.56 1.67
CA PHE A 134 9.67 -18.28 2.34
C PHE A 134 11.03 -17.63 2.01
N ASN A 135 12.10 -18.41 1.96
CA ASN A 135 13.43 -17.84 1.72
C ASN A 135 13.55 -17.25 0.31
N SER A 136 13.00 -17.93 -0.70
CA SER A 136 12.99 -17.44 -2.07
C SER A 136 12.04 -16.24 -2.25
N TYR A 137 10.85 -16.30 -1.62
CA TYR A 137 9.92 -15.18 -1.58
C TYR A 137 10.51 -13.95 -0.90
N PHE A 138 11.21 -14.15 0.23
CA PHE A 138 11.86 -13.05 0.94
C PHE A 138 12.97 -12.42 0.11
N ALA A 139 13.78 -13.22 -0.61
CA ALA A 139 14.78 -12.70 -1.53
C ALA A 139 14.17 -11.83 -2.64
N ALA A 140 13.07 -12.29 -3.26
CA ALA A 140 12.32 -11.50 -4.25
C ALA A 140 11.73 -10.22 -3.64
N SER A 141 11.26 -10.28 -2.39
CA SER A 141 10.72 -9.12 -1.66
C SER A 141 11.81 -8.08 -1.36
N VAL A 142 13.00 -8.51 -0.99
CA VAL A 142 14.17 -7.62 -0.79
C VAL A 142 14.57 -6.98 -2.11
N ALA A 143 14.66 -7.76 -3.20
CA ALA A 143 14.98 -7.23 -4.53
C ALA A 143 13.97 -6.15 -4.95
N MET A 144 12.68 -6.44 -4.83
CA MET A 144 11.60 -5.48 -5.10
C MET A 144 11.74 -4.20 -4.27
N TYR A 145 11.91 -4.35 -2.95
CA TYR A 145 12.02 -3.19 -2.05
C TYR A 145 13.23 -2.33 -2.39
N THR A 146 14.38 -2.95 -2.65
CA THR A 146 15.62 -2.24 -3.01
C THR A 146 15.48 -1.48 -4.34
N GLU A 147 14.82 -2.09 -5.34
CA GLU A 147 14.54 -1.43 -6.61
C GLU A 147 13.58 -0.24 -6.44
N GLU A 148 12.55 -0.39 -5.62
CA GLU A 148 11.47 0.58 -5.50
C GLU A 148 11.80 1.73 -4.54
N VAL A 149 12.53 1.41 -3.47
CA VAL A 149 12.83 2.33 -2.36
C VAL A 149 14.27 2.82 -2.41
N GLY A 150 15.17 2.13 -3.12
CA GLY A 150 16.59 2.49 -3.21
C GLY A 150 17.38 2.29 -1.91
N ALA A 151 16.87 1.47 -0.97
CA ALA A 151 17.49 1.20 0.32
C ALA A 151 17.33 -0.28 0.70
N ASP A 152 18.25 -0.80 1.50
CA ASP A 152 18.14 -2.13 2.08
C ASP A 152 17.06 -2.12 3.18
N PRO A 153 16.01 -2.97 3.09
CA PRO A 153 14.98 -3.05 4.12
C PRO A 153 15.46 -3.69 5.44
N GLY A 154 16.71 -4.14 5.49
CA GLY A 154 17.26 -4.96 6.57
C GLY A 154 16.88 -6.43 6.40
N THR A 155 17.87 -7.29 6.30
CA THR A 155 17.71 -8.72 5.97
C THR A 155 17.94 -9.66 7.17
N GLY A 156 18.39 -9.11 8.30
CA GLY A 156 18.68 -9.89 9.51
C GLY A 156 17.46 -10.68 10.04
N PRO A 157 17.70 -11.73 10.86
CA PRO A 157 16.62 -12.60 11.36
C PRO A 157 15.51 -11.86 12.13
N GLN A 158 15.85 -10.75 12.78
CA GLN A 158 14.92 -9.93 13.56
C GLN A 158 14.46 -8.65 12.84
N SER A 159 14.76 -8.54 11.55
CA SER A 159 14.30 -7.42 10.73
C SER A 159 12.78 -7.30 10.74
N SER A 160 12.27 -6.09 10.96
CA SER A 160 10.84 -5.80 10.89
C SER A 160 10.26 -6.14 9.51
N TYR A 161 11.03 -5.92 8.45
CA TYR A 161 10.62 -6.26 7.09
C TYR A 161 10.52 -7.78 6.88
N ARG A 162 11.48 -8.56 7.41
CA ARG A 162 11.41 -10.03 7.35
C ARG A 162 10.20 -10.57 8.12
N ASN A 163 9.91 -9.99 9.28
CA ASN A 163 8.72 -10.37 10.06
C ASN A 163 7.43 -10.00 9.34
N TYR A 164 7.37 -8.85 8.69
CA TYR A 164 6.25 -8.46 7.84
C TYR A 164 6.06 -9.44 6.67
N CYS A 165 7.12 -9.80 5.96
CA CYS A 165 7.05 -10.79 4.87
C CYS A 165 6.57 -12.16 5.37
N ARG A 166 7.04 -12.59 6.56
CA ARG A 166 6.58 -13.84 7.19
C ARG A 166 5.09 -13.76 7.49
N TRP A 167 4.62 -12.66 8.06
CA TRP A 167 3.21 -12.44 8.34
C TRP A 167 2.37 -12.53 7.07
N LEU A 168 2.77 -11.89 5.96
CA LEU A 168 2.07 -12.00 4.67
C LEU A 168 1.91 -13.45 4.22
N VAL A 169 2.95 -14.26 4.38
CA VAL A 169 2.91 -15.69 4.00
C VAL A 169 2.00 -16.48 4.95
N THR A 170 2.10 -16.28 6.26
CA THR A 170 1.29 -17.02 7.24
C THR A 170 -0.19 -16.69 7.16
N GLU A 171 -0.53 -15.43 6.79
CA GLU A 171 -1.91 -14.99 6.56
C GLU A 171 -2.45 -15.35 5.16
N GLY A 172 -1.65 -16.07 4.34
CA GLY A 172 -2.05 -16.44 2.98
C GLY A 172 -2.19 -15.26 2.03
N ARG A 173 -1.52 -14.13 2.32
CA ARG A 173 -1.59 -12.87 1.57
C ARG A 173 -0.50 -12.72 0.54
N ALA A 174 0.43 -13.64 0.43
CA ALA A 174 1.53 -13.63 -0.53
C ALA A 174 1.25 -14.60 -1.68
N PHE A 175 1.41 -14.12 -2.91
CA PHE A 175 1.23 -14.89 -4.15
C PHE A 175 2.51 -14.88 -4.97
N GLY A 176 2.75 -15.92 -5.74
CA GLY A 176 3.92 -15.95 -6.62
C GLY A 176 3.90 -17.07 -7.63
N ILE A 177 4.85 -16.99 -8.57
CA ILE A 177 5.22 -18.05 -9.48
C ILE A 177 6.59 -18.57 -9.08
N ILE A 178 6.71 -19.89 -8.89
CA ILE A 178 7.95 -20.55 -8.48
C ILE A 178 8.44 -21.43 -9.63
N VAL A 179 9.70 -21.24 -10.04
CA VAL A 179 10.36 -22.04 -11.05
C VAL A 179 11.73 -22.48 -10.52
N GLY A 180 11.96 -23.79 -10.47
CA GLY A 180 13.22 -24.34 -9.96
C GLY A 180 13.52 -23.91 -8.51
N GLY A 181 12.51 -23.81 -7.65
CA GLY A 181 12.64 -23.36 -6.25
C GLY A 181 12.85 -21.85 -6.07
N ARG A 182 12.76 -21.06 -7.16
CA ARG A 182 12.91 -19.59 -7.13
C ARG A 182 11.59 -18.91 -7.45
N VAL A 183 11.25 -17.92 -6.65
CA VAL A 183 10.15 -17.00 -6.93
C VAL A 183 10.59 -16.05 -8.05
N ILE A 184 9.90 -16.11 -9.18
CA ILE A 184 10.15 -15.27 -10.36
C ILE A 184 9.11 -14.17 -10.55
N PHE A 185 7.97 -14.29 -9.91
CA PHE A 185 6.91 -13.28 -9.80
C PHE A 185 6.34 -13.31 -8.40
N LYS A 186 6.00 -12.18 -7.84
CA LYS A 186 5.25 -12.05 -6.58
C LYS A 186 4.31 -10.86 -6.59
N ALA A 187 3.28 -10.97 -5.79
CA ALA A 187 2.37 -9.88 -5.40
C ALA A 187 1.77 -10.21 -4.03
N ASP A 188 1.40 -9.20 -3.27
CA ASP A 188 0.90 -9.35 -1.91
C ASP A 188 -0.41 -8.58 -1.69
N ILE A 189 -1.27 -9.05 -0.77
CA ILE A 189 -2.35 -8.25 -0.21
C ILE A 189 -1.81 -7.51 1.02
N GLY A 190 -1.53 -6.22 0.87
CA GLY A 190 -0.94 -5.40 1.93
C GLY A 190 -1.95 -4.88 2.95
N ALA A 191 -3.15 -4.57 2.49
CA ALA A 191 -4.25 -4.11 3.31
C ALA A 191 -5.56 -4.70 2.79
N ALA A 192 -6.49 -5.03 3.70
CA ALA A 192 -7.82 -5.47 3.32
C ALA A 192 -8.82 -5.10 4.42
N SER A 193 -9.97 -4.55 4.04
CA SER A 193 -11.07 -4.19 4.93
C SER A 193 -12.33 -3.92 4.12
N GLY A 194 -13.49 -4.14 4.70
CA GLY A 194 -14.78 -3.74 4.12
C GLY A 194 -15.10 -4.35 2.76
N GLY A 195 -14.48 -5.47 2.40
CA GLY A 195 -14.63 -6.11 1.08
C GLY A 195 -13.73 -5.53 -0.01
N VAL A 196 -12.76 -4.69 0.34
CA VAL A 196 -11.70 -4.17 -0.53
C VAL A 196 -10.36 -4.79 -0.12
N ALA A 197 -9.54 -5.20 -1.09
CA ALA A 197 -8.16 -5.62 -0.84
C ALA A 197 -7.19 -4.87 -1.74
N GLN A 198 -6.12 -4.36 -1.13
CA GLN A 198 -5.06 -3.62 -1.81
C GLN A 198 -3.90 -4.54 -2.14
N ILE A 199 -3.65 -4.71 -3.44
CA ILE A 199 -2.49 -5.43 -3.97
C ILE A 199 -1.28 -4.51 -3.92
N GLN A 200 -0.17 -5.02 -3.46
CA GLN A 200 1.10 -4.31 -3.37
C GLN A 200 2.28 -5.24 -3.66
N GLY A 201 3.50 -4.68 -3.71
CA GLY A 201 4.73 -5.45 -3.80
C GLY A 201 4.81 -6.33 -5.05
N VAL A 202 4.23 -5.88 -6.16
CA VAL A 202 4.25 -6.57 -7.44
C VAL A 202 5.66 -6.53 -8.01
N TRP A 203 6.24 -7.69 -8.19
CA TRP A 203 7.58 -7.81 -8.73
C TRP A 203 7.67 -8.97 -9.72
N LEU A 204 8.42 -8.76 -10.80
CA LEU A 204 8.76 -9.77 -11.78
C LEU A 204 10.29 -9.77 -11.96
N GLU A 205 10.88 -10.95 -12.01
CA GLU A 205 12.32 -11.10 -12.21
C GLU A 205 12.78 -10.30 -13.45
N PRO A 206 13.87 -9.49 -13.33
CA PRO A 206 14.28 -8.55 -14.37
C PRO A 206 14.39 -9.16 -15.76
N GLY A 207 14.92 -10.38 -15.87
CA GLY A 207 15.10 -11.08 -17.16
C GLY A 207 13.78 -11.48 -17.86
N LEU A 208 12.64 -11.41 -17.16
CA LEU A 208 11.32 -11.75 -17.70
C LEU A 208 10.47 -10.50 -18.03
N ARG A 209 11.00 -9.32 -17.76
CA ARG A 209 10.29 -8.06 -17.99
C ARG A 209 10.20 -7.72 -19.47
N GLY A 210 9.15 -7.00 -19.85
CA GLY A 210 8.95 -6.56 -21.23
C GLY A 210 8.37 -7.63 -22.18
N GLN A 211 8.19 -8.86 -21.70
CA GLN A 211 7.64 -9.99 -22.47
C GLN A 211 6.13 -10.21 -22.24
N GLY A 212 5.47 -9.31 -21.49
CA GLY A 212 4.04 -9.41 -21.18
C GLY A 212 3.69 -10.41 -20.05
N ALA A 213 4.66 -11.08 -19.44
CA ALA A 213 4.45 -12.12 -18.43
C ALA A 213 3.74 -11.61 -17.15
N SER A 214 3.83 -10.31 -16.84
CA SER A 214 3.13 -9.72 -15.68
C SER A 214 1.62 -9.67 -15.85
N ILE A 215 1.10 -9.61 -17.07
CA ILE A 215 -0.34 -9.46 -17.32
C ILE A 215 -1.11 -10.71 -16.87
N PRO A 216 -0.82 -11.92 -17.38
CA PRO A 216 -1.51 -13.14 -16.92
C PRO A 216 -1.22 -13.46 -15.45
N ALA A 217 -0.04 -13.11 -14.93
CA ALA A 217 0.27 -13.28 -13.52
C ALA A 217 -0.58 -12.36 -12.62
N MET A 218 -0.73 -11.09 -12.98
CA MET A 218 -1.63 -10.16 -12.28
C MET A 218 -3.10 -10.54 -12.44
N ALA A 219 -3.50 -11.07 -13.61
CA ALA A 219 -4.85 -11.61 -13.81
C ALA A 219 -5.15 -12.70 -12.76
N ALA A 220 -4.23 -13.65 -12.59
CA ALA A 220 -4.39 -14.71 -11.58
C ALA A 220 -4.47 -14.16 -10.14
N VAL A 221 -3.59 -13.21 -9.77
CA VAL A 221 -3.66 -12.56 -8.44
C VAL A 221 -5.00 -11.86 -8.25
N THR A 222 -5.48 -11.15 -9.29
CA THR A 222 -6.76 -10.44 -9.25
C THR A 222 -7.93 -11.42 -9.08
N GLU A 223 -7.92 -12.58 -9.77
CA GLU A 223 -8.90 -13.64 -9.57
C GLU A 223 -8.90 -14.14 -8.11
N TYR A 224 -7.72 -14.39 -7.51
CA TYR A 224 -7.61 -14.78 -6.11
C TYR A 224 -8.20 -13.72 -5.16
N VAL A 225 -7.90 -12.45 -5.42
CA VAL A 225 -8.43 -11.35 -4.61
C VAL A 225 -9.94 -11.25 -4.74
N LEU A 226 -10.48 -11.27 -5.97
CA LEU A 226 -11.92 -11.15 -6.21
C LEU A 226 -12.74 -12.36 -5.77
N ALA A 227 -12.10 -13.53 -5.55
CA ALA A 227 -12.76 -14.69 -4.94
C ALA A 227 -13.06 -14.46 -3.44
N GLU A 228 -12.35 -13.57 -2.76
CA GLU A 228 -12.49 -13.31 -1.32
C GLU A 228 -13.01 -11.89 -1.02
N TYR A 229 -12.76 -10.93 -1.92
CA TYR A 229 -13.10 -9.52 -1.77
C TYR A 229 -13.90 -9.02 -2.96
N ARG A 230 -14.73 -8.03 -2.75
CA ARG A 230 -15.56 -7.44 -3.81
C ARG A 230 -14.77 -6.54 -4.75
N VAL A 231 -13.69 -5.94 -4.26
CA VAL A 231 -12.88 -4.99 -5.01
C VAL A 231 -11.41 -5.29 -4.78
N ALA A 232 -10.66 -5.43 -5.87
CA ALA A 232 -9.20 -5.40 -5.87
C ALA A 232 -8.73 -3.99 -6.21
N CYS A 233 -7.81 -3.42 -5.43
CA CYS A 233 -7.22 -2.13 -5.75
C CYS A 233 -5.69 -2.16 -5.61
N LEU A 234 -5.04 -1.17 -6.20
CA LEU A 234 -3.60 -0.93 -6.10
C LEU A 234 -3.31 0.54 -6.42
N TYR A 235 -2.14 1.01 -6.05
CA TYR A 235 -1.62 2.27 -6.60
C TYR A 235 -0.21 2.05 -7.17
N VAL A 236 0.17 2.87 -8.13
CA VAL A 236 1.39 2.70 -8.91
C VAL A 236 1.98 4.07 -9.25
N ASN A 237 3.31 4.16 -9.32
CA ASN A 237 3.95 5.41 -9.76
C ASN A 237 3.60 5.69 -11.23
N ASP A 238 3.20 6.91 -11.57
CA ASP A 238 2.81 7.31 -12.94
C ASP A 238 3.93 7.12 -13.96
N PHE A 239 5.18 7.25 -13.53
CA PHE A 239 6.35 7.00 -14.38
C PHE A 239 6.56 5.50 -14.69
N ASN A 240 5.95 4.59 -13.93
CA ASN A 240 5.96 3.15 -14.22
C ASN A 240 4.89 2.80 -15.27
N VAL A 241 5.03 3.38 -16.46
CA VAL A 241 4.08 3.25 -17.57
C VAL A 241 3.82 1.78 -17.96
N ARG A 242 4.81 0.90 -17.78
CA ARG A 242 4.65 -0.54 -18.08
C ARG A 242 3.68 -1.20 -17.10
N ALA A 243 3.80 -0.92 -15.82
CA ALA A 243 2.90 -1.46 -14.80
C ALA A 243 1.48 -0.91 -14.99
N VAL A 244 1.33 0.41 -15.21
CA VAL A 244 0.02 1.04 -15.48
C VAL A 244 -0.67 0.34 -16.67
N ARG A 245 0.03 0.14 -17.79
CA ARG A 245 -0.53 -0.55 -18.96
C ARG A 245 -0.91 -2.00 -18.67
N SER A 246 -0.12 -2.70 -17.84
CA SER A 246 -0.43 -4.07 -17.44
C SER A 246 -1.72 -4.12 -16.62
N TYR A 247 -1.90 -3.22 -15.65
CA TYR A 247 -3.09 -3.16 -14.81
C TYR A 247 -4.34 -2.79 -15.60
N LEU A 248 -4.25 -1.81 -16.51
CA LEU A 248 -5.35 -1.47 -17.43
C LEU A 248 -5.79 -2.69 -18.27
N ARG A 249 -4.84 -3.50 -18.75
CA ARG A 249 -5.16 -4.72 -19.53
C ARG A 249 -5.82 -5.81 -18.67
N VAL A 250 -5.53 -5.87 -17.39
CA VAL A 250 -6.17 -6.82 -16.45
C VAL A 250 -7.59 -6.39 -16.09
N GLY A 251 -7.98 -5.15 -16.39
CA GLY A 251 -9.30 -4.60 -16.10
C GLY A 251 -9.36 -3.64 -14.92
N PHE A 252 -8.19 -3.17 -14.43
CA PHE A 252 -8.18 -2.08 -13.46
C PHE A 252 -8.47 -0.75 -14.15
N GLU A 253 -9.25 0.09 -13.50
CA GLU A 253 -9.54 1.45 -13.90
C GLU A 253 -8.99 2.44 -12.87
N GLN A 254 -8.60 3.64 -13.31
CA GLN A 254 -8.18 4.67 -12.39
C GLN A 254 -9.40 5.27 -11.68
N VAL A 255 -9.42 5.15 -10.35
CA VAL A 255 -10.51 5.65 -9.49
C VAL A 255 -10.09 6.84 -8.62
N GLY A 256 -8.80 7.14 -8.57
CA GLY A 256 -8.26 8.23 -7.77
C GLY A 256 -6.79 8.49 -8.05
N GLN A 257 -6.21 9.34 -7.23
CA GLN A 257 -4.78 9.65 -7.30
C GLN A 257 -4.21 9.85 -5.91
N LEU A 258 -3.19 9.08 -5.58
CA LEU A 258 -2.42 9.24 -4.35
C LEU A 258 -1.13 10.02 -4.60
N ALA A 259 -0.52 10.46 -3.51
CA ALA A 259 0.84 10.94 -3.47
C ALA A 259 1.56 10.33 -2.27
N THR A 260 2.89 10.17 -2.39
CA THR A 260 3.74 9.70 -1.30
C THR A 260 4.93 10.63 -1.13
N VAL A 261 5.17 11.06 0.10
CA VAL A 261 6.41 11.74 0.51
C VAL A 261 7.23 10.74 1.31
N LEU A 262 8.43 10.43 0.86
CA LEU A 262 9.37 9.50 1.49
C LEU A 262 10.48 10.26 2.23
N TYR A 263 10.79 9.81 3.44
CA TYR A 263 11.80 10.38 4.30
C TYR A 263 13.06 9.54 4.40
#